data_4bfc6691061b0edc629f9fbcfa18869f
#
_entry.id   4bfc6691061b0edc629f9fbcfa18869f
#
_cell.length_a   1.000
_cell.length_b   1.000
_cell.length_c   1.000
_cell.angle_alpha   90.00
_cell.angle_beta   90.00
_cell.angle_gamma   90.00
#
_symmetry.space_group_name_H-M   'P 1'
#
loop_
_entity.id
_entity.type
_entity.pdbx_description
1 polymer ?
#
loop_
_entity_poly.entity_id
_entity_poly.type
_entity_poly.pdbx_seq_one_letter_code
_entity_poly.pdbx_strand_id
1 'polypeptide(L)'
;DIYPYLKVFKGMSCDYTAGGLLMWIDYFKYEYCVYGGTLFVKSVAEDNLDHVAFAQPLGTMPLDEAVSLLAEYCKEQGYPLSFSAITEFNLEKFIDLQPVRVYPLKAWSDYVYTMEALSTLSGKKLGKKRNHCNRCVAENPDWTFEPIQTHNLDLVRECFAQVCEGASDAPMAQYERAQVWKVLDDLECYPFEAMCPKVGDKLIAYSIGEMRNNVLHVHIEKSLRDVNG
;
A
#
# COMPACT_ATOMS: atom_id res chain seq x y z
N ASP A 1 -16.95 0.77 9.18
CA ASP A 1 -15.57 0.39 9.49
C ASP A 1 -15.25 -0.98 8.89
N ILE A 2 -14.31 -1.04 7.91
CA ILE A 2 -13.93 -2.27 7.20
C ILE A 2 -12.67 -2.94 7.80
N TYR A 3 -11.99 -2.27 8.71
CA TYR A 3 -10.72 -2.72 9.26
C TYR A 3 -10.75 -4.13 9.88
N PRO A 4 -11.80 -4.56 10.61
CA PRO A 4 -11.90 -5.91 11.12
C PRO A 4 -11.84 -6.99 10.03
N TYR A 5 -12.39 -6.71 8.84
CA TYR A 5 -12.39 -7.63 7.70
C TYR A 5 -11.01 -7.73 7.05
N LEU A 6 -10.27 -6.62 6.97
CA LEU A 6 -8.92 -6.62 6.42
C LEU A 6 -7.97 -7.48 7.26
N LYS A 7 -8.18 -7.54 8.57
CA LYS A 7 -7.37 -8.37 9.50
C LYS A 7 -7.47 -9.87 9.25
N VAL A 8 -8.56 -10.38 8.66
CA VAL A 8 -8.72 -11.81 8.39
C VAL A 8 -7.95 -12.27 7.16
N PHE A 9 -7.53 -11.35 6.29
CA PHE A 9 -6.69 -11.68 5.14
C PHE A 9 -5.29 -12.11 5.58
N LYS A 10 -4.88 -13.33 5.24
CA LYS A 10 -3.61 -13.94 5.68
C LYS A 10 -2.44 -13.72 4.71
N GLY A 11 -2.68 -13.12 3.57
CA GLY A 11 -1.64 -12.80 2.59
C GLY A 11 -0.79 -11.59 2.99
N MET A 12 0.26 -11.33 2.21
CA MET A 12 1.19 -10.20 2.40
C MET A 12 0.96 -9.07 1.41
N SER A 13 -0.12 -9.08 0.61
CA SER A 13 -0.40 -8.00 -0.34
C SER A 13 -0.82 -6.72 0.38
N CYS A 14 -0.30 -5.59 -0.07
CA CYS A 14 -0.68 -4.26 0.41
C CYS A 14 -2.11 -3.87 0.01
N ASP A 15 -2.70 -4.48 -1.03
CA ASP A 15 -4.08 -4.24 -1.48
C ASP A 15 -5.13 -4.56 -0.42
N TYR A 16 -4.79 -5.40 0.55
CA TYR A 16 -5.67 -5.79 1.66
C TYR A 16 -5.30 -5.12 2.98
N THR A 17 -4.77 -3.91 2.92
CA THR A 17 -4.40 -3.08 4.05
C THR A 17 -5.24 -1.81 4.07
N ALA A 18 -5.38 -1.16 5.24
CA ALA A 18 -6.09 0.10 5.33
C ALA A 18 -5.38 1.19 4.52
N GLY A 19 -4.05 1.24 4.61
CA GLY A 19 -3.24 2.20 3.88
C GLY A 19 -3.28 2.00 2.37
N GLY A 20 -3.23 0.74 1.90
CA GLY A 20 -3.35 0.43 0.47
C GLY A 20 -4.68 0.90 -0.11
N LEU A 21 -5.79 0.59 0.57
CA LEU A 21 -7.12 1.06 0.14
C LEU A 21 -7.24 2.58 0.21
N LEU A 22 -6.75 3.22 1.29
CA LEU A 22 -6.81 4.67 1.46
C LEU A 22 -6.03 5.41 0.38
N MET A 23 -4.80 4.97 0.10
CA MET A 23 -3.94 5.63 -0.88
C MET A 23 -4.52 5.63 -2.29
N TRP A 24 -5.36 4.65 -2.63
CA TRP A 24 -5.85 4.45 -3.99
C TRP A 24 -7.38 4.52 -4.13
N ILE A 25 -8.08 4.97 -3.09
CA ILE A 25 -9.55 4.93 -2.96
C ILE A 25 -10.28 5.55 -4.16
N ASP A 26 -9.92 6.76 -4.55
CA ASP A 26 -10.59 7.47 -5.65
C ASP A 26 -10.03 7.03 -7.03
N TYR A 27 -8.73 6.64 -7.09
CA TYR A 27 -8.09 6.23 -8.34
C TYR A 27 -8.69 4.94 -8.90
N PHE A 28 -8.84 3.93 -8.02
CA PHE A 28 -9.48 2.66 -8.37
C PHE A 28 -10.98 2.65 -8.08
N LYS A 29 -11.57 3.79 -7.71
CA LYS A 29 -13.02 3.95 -7.47
C LYS A 29 -13.56 2.90 -6.50
N TYR A 30 -12.89 2.70 -5.37
CA TYR A 30 -13.28 1.69 -4.40
C TYR A 30 -14.65 2.00 -3.81
N GLU A 31 -15.55 1.04 -3.91
CA GLU A 31 -16.83 0.97 -3.24
C GLU A 31 -16.88 -0.32 -2.43
N TYR A 32 -17.54 -0.29 -1.28
CA TYR A 32 -17.63 -1.50 -0.47
C TYR A 32 -19.02 -1.70 0.11
N CYS A 33 -19.36 -2.96 0.38
CA CYS A 33 -20.49 -3.33 1.21
C CYS A 33 -20.12 -4.49 2.14
N VAL A 34 -20.87 -4.61 3.23
CA VAL A 34 -20.79 -5.77 4.12
C VAL A 34 -22.13 -6.48 4.09
N TYR A 35 -22.11 -7.75 3.68
CA TYR A 35 -23.28 -8.59 3.63
C TYR A 35 -22.97 -10.01 4.14
N GLY A 36 -23.86 -10.60 4.94
CA GLY A 36 -23.66 -11.93 5.50
C GLY A 36 -22.35 -12.09 6.28
N GLY A 37 -21.85 -11.04 6.99
CA GLY A 37 -20.58 -11.06 7.71
C GLY A 37 -19.36 -11.07 6.80
N THR A 38 -19.50 -10.67 5.54
CA THR A 38 -18.41 -10.64 4.55
C THR A 38 -18.33 -9.28 3.88
N LEU A 39 -17.11 -8.76 3.77
CA LEU A 39 -16.77 -7.54 3.06
C LEU A 39 -16.59 -7.85 1.57
N PHE A 40 -17.27 -7.09 0.75
CA PHE A 40 -17.13 -7.04 -0.70
C PHE A 40 -16.59 -5.66 -1.10
N VAL A 41 -15.52 -5.63 -1.86
CA VAL A 41 -14.92 -4.41 -2.40
C VAL A 41 -14.99 -4.45 -3.92
N LYS A 42 -15.69 -3.47 -4.49
CA LYS A 42 -15.74 -3.21 -5.94
C LYS A 42 -14.72 -2.16 -6.29
N SER A 43 -14.07 -2.32 -7.41
CA SER A 43 -13.05 -1.42 -7.94
C SER A 43 -13.08 -1.39 -9.46
N VAL A 44 -12.08 -0.80 -10.05
CA VAL A 44 -11.70 -1.00 -11.45
C VAL A 44 -10.38 -1.78 -11.51
N ALA A 45 -10.17 -2.49 -12.62
CA ALA A 45 -8.95 -3.28 -12.80
C ALA A 45 -7.71 -2.38 -12.93
N GLU A 46 -6.57 -2.81 -12.39
CA GLU A 46 -5.32 -2.04 -12.37
C GLU A 46 -4.77 -1.76 -13.77
N ASP A 47 -5.02 -2.63 -14.73
CA ASP A 47 -4.57 -2.50 -16.11
C ASP A 47 -5.62 -1.88 -17.04
N ASN A 48 -6.86 -1.71 -16.56
CA ASN A 48 -7.95 -1.09 -17.33
C ASN A 48 -9.00 -0.44 -16.41
N LEU A 49 -8.87 0.87 -16.21
CA LEU A 49 -9.75 1.65 -15.31
C LEU A 49 -11.22 1.76 -15.78
N ASP A 50 -11.57 1.26 -16.94
CA ASP A 50 -12.96 1.16 -17.43
C ASP A 50 -13.57 -0.22 -17.14
N HIS A 51 -12.79 -1.16 -16.64
CA HIS A 51 -13.22 -2.52 -16.35
C HIS A 51 -13.52 -2.72 -14.87
N VAL A 52 -14.78 -2.98 -14.53
CA VAL A 52 -15.19 -3.27 -13.15
C VAL A 52 -14.57 -4.58 -12.68
N ALA A 53 -14.00 -4.56 -11.49
CA ALA A 53 -13.40 -5.72 -10.84
C ALA A 53 -13.73 -5.74 -9.35
N PHE A 54 -13.56 -6.90 -8.73
CA PHE A 54 -13.78 -7.11 -7.31
C PHE A 54 -12.50 -7.64 -6.65
N ALA A 55 -12.20 -7.16 -5.46
CA ALA A 55 -11.22 -7.82 -4.62
C ALA A 55 -11.76 -9.16 -4.11
N GLN A 56 -10.87 -10.00 -3.57
CA GLN A 56 -11.30 -11.21 -2.89
C GLN A 56 -12.25 -10.87 -1.74
N PRO A 57 -13.44 -11.50 -1.64
CA PRO A 57 -14.33 -11.34 -0.50
C PRO A 57 -13.65 -11.75 0.81
N LEU A 58 -13.83 -10.96 1.87
CA LEU A 58 -13.21 -11.17 3.18
C LEU A 58 -14.25 -11.29 4.27
N GLY A 59 -14.38 -12.44 4.88
CA GLY A 59 -15.35 -12.64 5.95
C GLY A 59 -15.65 -14.10 6.22
N THR A 60 -16.88 -14.37 6.69
CA THR A 60 -17.33 -15.69 7.11
C THR A 60 -18.11 -16.47 6.06
N MET A 61 -18.60 -15.80 5.01
CA MET A 61 -19.31 -16.44 3.92
C MET A 61 -18.38 -17.39 3.14
N PRO A 62 -18.81 -18.60 2.78
CA PRO A 62 -18.08 -19.48 1.87
C PRO A 62 -17.75 -18.77 0.54
N LEU A 63 -16.57 -19.03 -0.02
CA LEU A 63 -16.11 -18.32 -1.22
C LEU A 63 -17.01 -18.57 -2.43
N ASP A 64 -17.50 -19.78 -2.60
CA ASP A 64 -18.43 -20.16 -3.66
C ASP A 64 -19.76 -19.41 -3.57
N GLU A 65 -20.31 -19.23 -2.38
CA GLU A 65 -21.50 -18.43 -2.14
C GLU A 65 -21.24 -16.95 -2.44
N ALA A 66 -20.12 -16.40 -1.95
CA ALA A 66 -19.74 -15.01 -2.20
C ALA A 66 -19.51 -14.72 -3.70
N VAL A 67 -18.86 -15.65 -4.42
CA VAL A 67 -18.65 -15.54 -5.87
C VAL A 67 -19.97 -15.63 -6.62
N SER A 68 -20.90 -16.50 -6.18
CA SER A 68 -22.23 -16.61 -6.78
C SER A 68 -23.05 -15.33 -6.63
N LEU A 69 -23.02 -14.70 -5.46
CA LEU A 69 -23.67 -13.39 -5.23
C LEU A 69 -23.09 -12.30 -6.14
N LEU A 70 -21.76 -12.24 -6.28
CA LEU A 70 -21.13 -11.29 -7.19
C LEU A 70 -21.46 -11.56 -8.64
N ALA A 71 -21.60 -12.85 -9.04
CA ALA A 71 -22.01 -13.21 -10.39
C ALA A 71 -23.45 -12.74 -10.72
N GLU A 72 -24.36 -12.90 -9.76
CA GLU A 72 -25.74 -12.39 -9.90
C GLU A 72 -25.76 -10.86 -10.01
N TYR A 73 -25.05 -10.16 -9.10
CA TYR A 73 -24.91 -8.72 -9.16
C TYR A 73 -24.34 -8.24 -10.50
N CYS A 74 -23.25 -8.86 -10.98
CA CYS A 74 -22.64 -8.51 -12.25
C CYS A 74 -23.60 -8.71 -13.42
N LYS A 75 -24.37 -9.80 -13.41
CA LYS A 75 -25.40 -10.08 -14.44
C LYS A 75 -26.48 -9.00 -14.46
N GLU A 76 -26.97 -8.58 -13.29
CA GLU A 76 -27.96 -7.50 -13.17
C GLU A 76 -27.45 -6.16 -13.66
N GLN A 77 -26.17 -5.85 -13.38
CA GLN A 77 -25.52 -4.59 -13.78
C GLN A 77 -24.95 -4.61 -15.21
N GLY A 78 -24.93 -5.77 -15.88
CA GLY A 78 -24.36 -5.93 -17.22
C GLY A 78 -22.81 -5.94 -17.23
N TYR A 79 -22.16 -6.29 -16.12
CA TYR A 79 -20.71 -6.42 -16.04
C TYR A 79 -20.26 -7.87 -16.26
N PRO A 80 -19.11 -8.12 -16.87
CA PRO A 80 -18.44 -9.40 -16.73
C PRO A 80 -17.94 -9.56 -15.29
N LEU A 81 -18.10 -10.75 -14.70
CA LEU A 81 -17.49 -11.03 -13.40
C LEU A 81 -15.97 -11.05 -13.54
N SER A 82 -15.30 -10.18 -12.83
CA SER A 82 -13.85 -10.06 -12.82
C SER A 82 -13.34 -9.82 -11.41
N PHE A 83 -12.21 -10.45 -11.08
CA PHE A 83 -11.51 -10.23 -9.83
C PHE A 83 -10.15 -9.61 -10.11
N SER A 84 -9.71 -8.70 -9.25
CA SER A 84 -8.41 -8.05 -9.27
C SER A 84 -7.69 -8.22 -7.95
N ALA A 85 -6.36 -8.06 -7.95
CA ALA A 85 -5.52 -8.22 -6.77
C ALA A 85 -5.62 -9.61 -6.08
N ILE A 86 -6.01 -10.66 -6.82
CA ILE A 86 -6.00 -12.02 -6.29
C ILE A 86 -4.55 -12.50 -6.18
N THR A 87 -4.13 -12.79 -4.96
CA THR A 87 -2.77 -13.30 -4.74
C THR A 87 -2.60 -14.71 -5.28
N GLU A 88 -1.39 -15.05 -5.73
CA GLU A 88 -1.06 -16.39 -6.24
C GLU A 88 -1.48 -17.49 -5.24
N PHE A 89 -1.30 -17.25 -3.95
CA PHE A 89 -1.70 -18.18 -2.88
C PHE A 89 -3.21 -18.46 -2.84
N ASN A 90 -4.05 -17.51 -3.22
CA ASN A 90 -5.51 -17.66 -3.20
C ASN A 90 -6.09 -18.04 -4.57
N LEU A 91 -5.29 -17.94 -5.63
CA LEU A 91 -5.76 -18.13 -7.02
C LEU A 91 -6.39 -19.50 -7.24
N GLU A 92 -5.80 -20.58 -6.70
CA GLU A 92 -6.32 -21.95 -6.86
C GLU A 92 -7.79 -22.06 -6.41
N LYS A 93 -8.15 -21.41 -5.31
CA LYS A 93 -9.53 -21.42 -4.78
C LYS A 93 -10.56 -20.82 -5.76
N PHE A 94 -10.13 -19.84 -6.56
CA PHE A 94 -11.00 -19.25 -7.59
C PHE A 94 -11.08 -20.09 -8.85
N ILE A 95 -9.98 -20.73 -9.25
CA ILE A 95 -9.91 -21.63 -10.41
C ILE A 95 -10.82 -22.85 -10.21
N ASP A 96 -10.85 -23.39 -8.99
CA ASP A 96 -11.66 -24.56 -8.65
C ASP A 96 -13.18 -24.30 -8.73
N LEU A 97 -13.60 -23.02 -8.62
CA LEU A 97 -15.01 -22.68 -8.65
C LEU A 97 -15.59 -22.62 -10.08
N GLN A 98 -14.83 -22.09 -11.03
CA GLN A 98 -15.28 -21.89 -12.42
C GLN A 98 -14.08 -21.83 -13.37
N PRO A 99 -14.29 -22.10 -14.67
CA PRO A 99 -13.29 -21.81 -15.69
C PRO A 99 -12.97 -20.30 -15.72
N VAL A 100 -11.73 -19.93 -15.49
CA VAL A 100 -11.28 -18.54 -15.44
C VAL A 100 -10.16 -18.28 -16.43
N ARG A 101 -10.05 -17.03 -16.87
CA ARG A 101 -8.82 -16.52 -17.50
C ARG A 101 -8.03 -15.79 -16.44
N VAL A 102 -6.73 -16.08 -16.36
CA VAL A 102 -5.82 -15.48 -15.40
C VAL A 102 -4.80 -14.60 -16.14
N TYR A 103 -4.67 -13.36 -15.70
CA TYR A 103 -3.73 -12.40 -16.24
C TYR A 103 -2.77 -11.95 -15.11
N PRO A 104 -1.48 -12.37 -15.15
CA PRO A 104 -0.54 -11.97 -14.12
C PRO A 104 -0.08 -10.52 -14.30
N LEU A 105 -0.36 -9.66 -13.33
CA LEU A 105 0.01 -8.25 -13.30
C LEU A 105 1.35 -8.04 -12.60
N LYS A 106 2.45 -8.48 -13.20
CA LYS A 106 3.79 -8.44 -12.58
C LYS A 106 4.26 -7.05 -12.18
N ALA A 107 3.80 -6.02 -12.88
CA ALA A 107 4.15 -4.62 -12.57
C ALA A 107 3.56 -4.14 -11.21
N TRP A 108 2.53 -4.84 -10.71
CA TRP A 108 1.84 -4.55 -9.45
C TRP A 108 2.26 -5.48 -8.30
N SER A 109 3.34 -6.23 -8.48
CA SER A 109 3.85 -7.11 -7.43
C SER A 109 4.56 -6.33 -6.35
N ASP A 110 4.26 -6.64 -5.08
CA ASP A 110 4.92 -6.07 -3.92
C ASP A 110 6.39 -6.55 -3.81
N TYR A 111 7.27 -5.68 -3.35
CA TYR A 111 8.62 -6.05 -2.95
C TYR A 111 8.62 -6.57 -1.52
N VAL A 112 8.99 -7.84 -1.34
CA VAL A 112 9.02 -8.48 -0.02
C VAL A 112 10.46 -8.68 0.43
N TYR A 113 10.76 -8.22 1.65
CA TYR A 113 12.05 -8.39 2.30
C TYR A 113 11.87 -8.99 3.68
N THR A 114 12.80 -9.81 4.13
CA THR A 114 12.84 -10.19 5.54
C THR A 114 13.38 -9.01 6.37
N MET A 115 12.94 -8.92 7.62
CA MET A 115 13.45 -7.91 8.56
C MET A 115 14.98 -8.03 8.70
N GLU A 116 15.52 -9.24 8.77
CA GLU A 116 16.96 -9.48 8.83
C GLU A 116 17.69 -8.90 7.60
N ALA A 117 17.16 -9.12 6.40
CA ALA A 117 17.77 -8.62 5.17
C ALA A 117 17.83 -7.08 5.14
N LEU A 118 16.77 -6.39 5.58
CA LEU A 118 16.73 -4.92 5.61
C LEU A 118 17.54 -4.34 6.77
N SER A 119 17.52 -4.94 7.96
CA SER A 119 18.24 -4.42 9.12
C SER A 119 19.77 -4.58 8.99
N THR A 120 20.24 -5.64 8.36
CA THR A 120 21.67 -5.90 8.18
C THR A 120 22.21 -5.41 6.83
N LEU A 121 21.34 -5.28 5.83
CA LEU A 121 21.71 -5.04 4.43
C LEU A 121 22.82 -5.96 3.95
N SER A 122 22.85 -7.20 4.45
CA SER A 122 23.90 -8.17 4.18
C SER A 122 23.84 -8.69 2.75
N GLY A 123 24.96 -9.26 2.29
CA GLY A 123 25.07 -9.88 0.98
C GLY A 123 25.32 -8.90 -0.18
N LYS A 124 25.65 -9.48 -1.35
CA LYS A 124 26.06 -8.74 -2.55
C LYS A 124 24.90 -7.92 -3.15
N LYS A 125 23.67 -8.44 -3.10
CA LYS A 125 22.50 -7.80 -3.72
C LYS A 125 22.16 -6.45 -3.04
N LEU A 126 22.35 -6.35 -1.72
CA LEU A 126 22.05 -5.16 -0.93
C LEU A 126 23.28 -4.25 -0.69
N GLY A 127 24.44 -4.63 -1.25
CA GLY A 127 25.69 -3.88 -1.04
C GLY A 127 25.64 -2.40 -1.44
N LYS A 128 24.93 -2.06 -2.52
CA LYS A 128 24.76 -0.66 -2.93
C LYS A 128 23.92 0.11 -1.89
N LYS A 129 22.81 -0.46 -1.41
CA LYS A 129 21.97 0.15 -0.38
C LYS A 129 22.76 0.35 0.92
N ARG A 130 23.47 -0.67 1.37
CA ARG A 130 24.37 -0.58 2.55
C ARG A 130 25.40 0.54 2.42
N ASN A 131 26.04 0.68 1.25
CA ASN A 131 27.02 1.74 1.01
C ASN A 131 26.39 3.13 1.06
N HIS A 132 25.14 3.30 0.57
CA HIS A 132 24.39 4.55 0.70
C HIS A 132 24.12 4.87 2.18
N CYS A 133 23.58 3.93 2.95
CA CYS A 133 23.33 4.12 4.38
C CYS A 133 24.63 4.46 5.15
N ASN A 134 25.72 3.72 4.88
CA ASN A 134 27.01 3.99 5.54
C ASN A 134 27.56 5.38 5.19
N ARG A 135 27.37 5.83 3.95
CA ARG A 135 27.78 7.19 3.54
C ARG A 135 26.96 8.24 4.26
N CYS A 136 25.62 8.09 4.31
CA CYS A 136 24.72 9.00 5.01
C CYS A 136 25.18 9.17 6.48
N VAL A 137 25.40 8.07 7.18
CA VAL A 137 25.86 8.08 8.58
C VAL A 137 27.24 8.72 8.73
N ALA A 138 28.18 8.45 7.81
CA ALA A 138 29.53 8.99 7.87
C ALA A 138 29.58 10.50 7.59
N GLU A 139 28.77 10.98 6.65
CA GLU A 139 28.73 12.39 6.25
C GLU A 139 27.86 13.25 7.21
N ASN A 140 26.96 12.62 7.96
CA ASN A 140 26.02 13.28 8.87
C ASN A 140 26.10 12.65 10.28
N PRO A 141 27.13 12.91 11.07
CA PRO A 141 27.34 12.27 12.39
C PRO A 141 26.27 12.65 13.43
N ASP A 142 25.53 13.71 13.21
CA ASP A 142 24.42 14.22 14.02
C ASP A 142 23.04 13.74 13.57
N TRP A 143 22.99 12.70 12.71
CA TRP A 143 21.73 12.12 12.31
C TRP A 143 20.99 11.47 13.49
N THR A 144 19.67 11.57 13.45
CA THR A 144 18.74 10.95 14.41
C THR A 144 17.60 10.26 13.68
N PHE A 145 16.88 9.38 14.38
CA PHE A 145 15.74 8.69 13.86
C PHE A 145 14.62 8.70 14.91
N GLU A 146 13.48 9.26 14.59
CA GLU A 146 12.40 9.46 15.56
C GLU A 146 11.02 9.12 14.95
N PRO A 147 10.04 8.76 15.79
CA PRO A 147 8.66 8.58 15.33
C PRO A 147 8.07 9.93 14.90
N ILE A 148 7.21 9.89 13.89
CA ILE A 148 6.40 11.04 13.49
C ILE A 148 5.25 11.16 14.49
N GLN A 149 5.12 12.35 15.08
CA GLN A 149 4.11 12.72 16.04
C GLN A 149 3.64 14.16 15.76
N THR A 150 2.63 14.63 16.47
CA THR A 150 2.08 15.97 16.28
C THR A 150 3.15 17.06 16.31
N HIS A 151 4.16 16.94 17.19
CA HIS A 151 5.18 17.98 17.38
C HIS A 151 6.17 18.14 16.21
N ASN A 152 6.36 17.10 15.35
CA ASN A 152 7.25 17.13 14.19
C ASN A 152 6.52 16.97 12.84
N LEU A 153 5.20 16.90 12.84
CA LEU A 153 4.40 16.68 11.64
C LEU A 153 4.56 17.84 10.62
N ASP A 154 4.73 19.06 11.09
CA ASP A 154 4.97 20.21 10.20
C ASP A 154 6.30 20.08 9.46
N LEU A 155 7.35 19.56 10.10
CA LEU A 155 8.61 19.26 9.42
C LEU A 155 8.46 18.19 8.34
N VAL A 156 7.58 17.21 8.57
CA VAL A 156 7.26 16.17 7.54
C VAL A 156 6.54 16.80 6.35
N ARG A 157 5.60 17.70 6.59
CA ARG A 157 4.90 18.45 5.53
C ARG A 157 5.86 19.32 4.73
N GLU A 158 6.77 20.02 5.38
CA GLU A 158 7.81 20.81 4.73
C GLU A 158 8.75 19.94 3.87
N CYS A 159 9.19 18.79 4.39
CA CYS A 159 9.96 17.82 3.63
C CYS A 159 9.21 17.33 2.40
N PHE A 160 7.94 16.99 2.56
CA PHE A 160 7.12 16.54 1.43
C PHE A 160 6.90 17.63 0.39
N ALA A 161 6.69 18.88 0.80
CA ALA A 161 6.61 20.02 -0.11
C ALA A 161 7.88 20.13 -0.98
N GLN A 162 9.07 20.02 -0.37
CA GLN A 162 10.35 20.02 -1.08
C GLN A 162 10.48 18.82 -2.04
N VAL A 163 10.05 17.62 -1.62
CA VAL A 163 10.03 16.43 -2.49
C VAL A 163 9.13 16.64 -3.72
N CYS A 164 8.05 17.41 -3.57
CA CYS A 164 7.13 17.72 -4.67
C CYS A 164 7.70 18.72 -5.69
N GLU A 165 8.72 19.50 -5.33
CA GLU A 165 9.36 20.42 -6.25
C GLU A 165 10.02 19.69 -7.44
N GLY A 166 9.57 20.01 -8.64
CA GLY A 166 10.05 19.36 -9.86
C GLY A 166 9.62 17.89 -10.02
N ALA A 167 8.61 17.45 -9.28
CA ALA A 167 8.05 16.11 -9.43
C ALA A 167 7.26 15.96 -10.75
N SER A 168 7.06 14.72 -11.19
CA SER A 168 6.33 14.38 -12.41
C SER A 168 4.88 14.87 -12.39
N ASP A 169 4.41 15.40 -13.53
CA ASP A 169 3.02 15.81 -13.75
C ASP A 169 2.13 14.67 -14.31
N ALA A 170 2.64 13.43 -14.34
CA ALA A 170 1.84 12.28 -14.72
C ALA A 170 0.60 12.14 -13.80
N PRO A 171 -0.59 11.80 -14.35
CA PRO A 171 -1.84 11.77 -13.56
C PRO A 171 -1.75 10.92 -12.29
N MET A 172 -1.13 9.73 -12.36
CA MET A 172 -0.93 8.86 -11.19
C MET A 172 -0.03 9.51 -10.13
N ALA A 173 1.05 10.21 -10.54
CA ALA A 173 1.94 10.89 -9.61
C ALA A 173 1.28 12.11 -8.95
N GLN A 174 0.44 12.83 -9.69
CA GLN A 174 -0.37 13.93 -9.12
C GLN A 174 -1.38 13.38 -8.10
N TYR A 175 -2.05 12.29 -8.44
CA TYR A 175 -2.99 11.62 -7.54
C TYR A 175 -2.30 11.14 -6.25
N GLU A 176 -1.17 10.43 -6.37
CA GLU A 176 -0.40 9.98 -5.21
C GLU A 176 -0.03 11.14 -4.29
N ARG A 177 0.49 12.25 -4.85
CA ARG A 177 0.82 13.44 -4.04
C ARG A 177 -0.37 14.00 -3.28
N ALA A 178 -1.54 14.09 -3.93
CA ALA A 178 -2.75 14.55 -3.28
C ALA A 178 -3.17 13.63 -2.13
N GLN A 179 -3.02 12.31 -2.28
CA GLN A 179 -3.34 11.36 -1.21
C GLN A 179 -2.31 11.42 -0.06
N VAL A 180 -1.03 11.62 -0.35
CA VAL A 180 -0.02 11.80 0.70
C VAL A 180 -0.35 13.02 1.57
N TRP A 181 -0.78 14.14 0.98
CA TRP A 181 -1.24 15.31 1.76
C TRP A 181 -2.42 14.96 2.67
N LYS A 182 -3.44 14.25 2.17
CA LYS A 182 -4.58 13.81 2.98
C LYS A 182 -4.15 12.91 4.15
N VAL A 183 -3.23 11.97 3.89
CA VAL A 183 -2.68 11.11 4.95
C VAL A 183 -1.94 11.92 6.00
N LEU A 184 -1.13 12.90 5.61
CA LEU A 184 -0.40 13.76 6.54
C LEU A 184 -1.32 14.69 7.35
N ASP A 185 -2.47 15.09 6.78
CA ASP A 185 -3.46 15.91 7.49
C ASP A 185 -4.20 15.12 8.58
N ASP A 186 -4.45 13.84 8.34
CA ASP A 186 -5.24 12.96 9.21
C ASP A 186 -4.41 11.80 9.78
N LEU A 187 -3.07 11.92 9.85
CA LEU A 187 -2.16 10.82 10.20
C LEU A 187 -2.54 10.09 11.50
N GLU A 188 -2.97 10.84 12.50
CA GLU A 188 -3.35 10.29 13.82
C GLU A 188 -4.68 9.50 13.78
N CYS A 189 -5.47 9.65 12.72
CA CYS A 189 -6.73 8.93 12.54
C CYS A 189 -6.54 7.51 12.01
N TYR A 190 -5.34 7.17 11.55
CA TYR A 190 -5.03 5.89 10.94
C TYR A 190 -4.10 5.03 11.81
N PRO A 191 -4.18 3.70 11.71
CA PRO A 191 -3.31 2.79 12.46
C PRO A 191 -1.92 2.68 11.81
N PHE A 192 -1.28 3.82 11.55
CA PHE A 192 0.02 3.88 10.90
C PHE A 192 1.17 3.96 11.89
N GLU A 193 2.26 3.30 11.51
CA GLU A 193 3.59 3.47 12.07
C GLU A 193 4.35 4.43 11.15
N ALA A 194 4.83 5.52 11.69
CA ALA A 194 5.48 6.55 10.91
C ALA A 194 6.79 7.01 11.56
N MET A 195 7.86 7.05 10.77
CA MET A 195 9.21 7.35 11.25
C MET A 195 9.94 8.31 10.31
N CYS A 196 10.84 9.13 10.86
CA CYS A 196 11.63 10.05 10.08
C CYS A 196 13.09 10.15 10.55
N PRO A 197 14.08 10.07 9.66
CA PRO A 197 15.45 10.48 9.92
C PRO A 197 15.60 11.98 9.78
N LYS A 198 16.47 12.56 10.65
CA LYS A 198 16.87 13.96 10.65
C LYS A 198 18.39 14.08 10.63
N VAL A 199 18.88 15.19 10.12
CA VAL A 199 20.27 15.63 10.24
C VAL A 199 20.24 17.01 10.88
N GLY A 200 20.73 17.11 12.10
CA GLY A 200 20.48 18.28 12.94
C GLY A 200 18.98 18.51 13.12
N ASP A 201 18.52 19.72 12.80
CA ASP A 201 17.10 20.07 12.86
C ASP A 201 16.33 19.79 11.56
N LYS A 202 17.02 19.40 10.48
CA LYS A 202 16.39 19.17 9.17
C LYS A 202 15.90 17.73 9.05
N LEU A 203 14.61 17.54 8.77
CA LEU A 203 14.04 16.26 8.37
C LEU A 203 14.45 15.97 6.92
N ILE A 204 15.05 14.81 6.68
CA ILE A 204 15.62 14.46 5.37
C ILE A 204 14.84 13.38 4.61
N ALA A 205 14.04 12.60 5.32
CA ALA A 205 13.19 11.58 4.75
C ALA A 205 12.08 11.20 5.74
N TYR A 206 11.09 10.44 5.27
CA TYR A 206 10.12 9.79 6.14
C TYR A 206 9.53 8.54 5.49
N SER A 207 9.02 7.67 6.34
CA SER A 207 8.32 6.46 5.95
C SER A 207 7.06 6.29 6.79
N ILE A 208 5.95 5.93 6.13
CA ILE A 208 4.65 5.66 6.76
C ILE A 208 4.18 4.29 6.27
N GLY A 209 3.80 3.44 7.21
CA GLY A 209 3.31 2.10 6.92
C GLY A 209 2.34 1.60 7.98
N GLU A 210 1.89 0.37 7.85
CA GLU A 210 1.05 -0.27 8.86
C GLU A 210 1.53 -1.69 9.14
N MET A 211 1.40 -2.10 10.39
CA MET A 211 1.68 -3.46 10.82
C MET A 211 0.45 -4.35 10.70
N ARG A 212 0.56 -5.42 9.93
CA ARG A 212 -0.49 -6.44 9.81
C ARG A 212 0.12 -7.84 9.74
N ASN A 213 -0.33 -8.75 10.60
CA ASN A 213 0.13 -10.16 10.62
C ASN A 213 1.67 -10.32 10.62
N ASN A 214 2.39 -9.52 11.43
CA ASN A 214 3.86 -9.47 11.49
C ASN A 214 4.54 -9.03 10.18
N VAL A 215 3.82 -8.35 9.31
CA VAL A 215 4.35 -7.70 8.11
C VAL A 215 4.18 -6.20 8.23
N LEU A 216 5.25 -5.44 8.06
CA LEU A 216 5.20 -3.99 7.89
C LEU A 216 4.95 -3.70 6.40
N HIS A 217 3.80 -3.13 6.09
CA HIS A 217 3.46 -2.65 4.76
C HIS A 217 3.82 -1.16 4.67
N VAL A 218 4.84 -0.84 3.89
CA VAL A 218 5.26 0.56 3.67
C VAL A 218 4.43 1.14 2.53
N HIS A 219 3.64 2.17 2.83
CA HIS A 219 2.76 2.83 1.87
C HIS A 219 3.34 4.10 1.30
N ILE A 220 4.06 4.85 2.12
CA ILE A 220 4.66 6.13 1.75
C ILE A 220 6.12 6.12 2.20
N GLU A 221 7.02 6.37 1.26
CA GLU A 221 8.45 6.55 1.52
C GLU A 221 8.97 7.70 0.66
N LYS A 222 9.44 8.76 1.30
CA LYS A 222 9.91 9.97 0.63
C LYS A 222 11.24 10.43 1.23
N SER A 223 12.13 10.95 0.37
CA SER A 223 13.41 11.49 0.79
C SER A 223 13.81 12.70 -0.03
N LEU A 224 14.56 13.61 0.58
CA LEU A 224 15.19 14.74 -0.10
C LEU A 224 16.34 14.23 -0.98
N ARG A 225 16.54 14.88 -2.13
CA ARG A 225 17.60 14.49 -3.08
C ARG A 225 18.95 15.15 -2.79
N ASP A 226 18.99 16.17 -1.95
CA ASP A 226 20.15 16.97 -1.63
C ASP A 226 20.99 16.40 -0.48
N VAL A 227 20.54 15.32 0.14
CA VAL A 227 21.29 14.60 1.18
C VAL A 227 21.89 13.32 0.59
N ASN A 228 23.19 13.19 0.68
CA ASN A 228 23.92 12.03 0.20
C ASN A 228 23.68 10.81 1.12
N GLY A 229 23.34 9.67 0.51
CA GLY A 229 23.19 8.42 1.25
C GLY A 229 21.92 7.68 1.05
#